data_0829b31d0837132d6adb62661b4789b1
#
_entry.id   0829b31d0837132d6adb62661b4789b1
#
_cell.length_a   1.000
_cell.length_b   1.000
_cell.length_c   1.000
_cell.angle_alpha   90.00
_cell.angle_beta   90.00
_cell.angle_gamma   90.00
#
_symmetry.space_group_name_H-M   'P 1'
#
loop_
_entity.id
_entity.type
_entity.pdbx_description
1 polymer ?
#
loop_
_entity_poly.entity_id
_entity_poly.type
_entity_poly.pdbx_seq_one_letter_code
_entity_poly.pdbx_strand_id
1 'polypeptide(L)'
;MLTAIKPKKRTILLYLLVPVAMFVFTVFVPLVTALVYSFYEWKGGPQKTFTGLTNYITLFHDGTFWQAFGHNIYLVVACIIGQIGIAFVLVLMVNSRVVKLKGIHRTFGFFPSTISAVCLGLIWNMIYHNQCGIINWFLRTIGRPDLCKVWLNETKLVMLLVSIPLIWQYIGYYMVIILSAISSISTEIFESAEIDGANGIQSALYITLPLIKNTMLVCITLCIAGNMKAFDNIYVMTKGGPGTSSMVMAMYGYQVSFNQSNMGYGSCISVAIFVLSLVVIGGSQGLIKYLTRGKEA
;
A
#
# COMPACT_ATOMS: atom_id res chain seq x y z
N MET A 1 8.00 14.14 42.16
CA MET A 1 6.61 13.76 41.84
C MET A 1 6.02 14.82 40.93
N LEU A 2 6.07 14.63 39.61
CA LEU A 2 5.37 15.49 38.66
C LEU A 2 3.92 14.97 38.61
N THR A 3 3.03 15.60 39.34
CA THR A 3 1.59 15.42 39.20
C THR A 3 1.25 15.83 37.74
N ALA A 4 1.01 14.86 36.89
CA ALA A 4 0.56 15.12 35.51
C ALA A 4 -0.70 15.98 35.61
N ILE A 5 -0.58 17.26 35.22
CA ILE A 5 -1.71 18.19 35.14
C ILE A 5 -2.64 17.66 34.09
N LYS A 6 -3.67 16.91 34.49
CA LYS A 6 -4.71 16.45 33.57
C LYS A 6 -5.42 17.67 33.03
N PRO A 7 -5.38 17.93 31.73
CA PRO A 7 -6.07 19.09 31.16
C PRO A 7 -7.58 18.98 31.43
N LYS A 8 -8.24 20.11 31.65
CA LYS A 8 -9.69 20.16 31.88
C LYS A 8 -10.41 19.56 30.65
N LYS A 9 -11.49 18.80 30.86
CA LYS A 9 -12.29 18.20 29.79
C LYS A 9 -12.69 19.22 28.71
N ARG A 10 -13.02 20.45 29.11
CA ARG A 10 -13.35 21.56 28.21
C ARG A 10 -12.18 21.95 27.30
N THR A 11 -10.97 21.95 27.84
CA THR A 11 -9.76 22.24 27.05
C THR A 11 -9.51 21.14 26.02
N ILE A 12 -9.63 19.87 26.42
CA ILE A 12 -9.51 18.73 25.48
C ILE A 12 -10.55 18.83 24.37
N LEU A 13 -11.82 19.12 24.74
CA LEU A 13 -12.91 19.26 23.77
C LEU A 13 -12.65 20.38 22.75
N LEU A 14 -12.18 21.56 23.22
CA LEU A 14 -11.86 22.68 22.32
C LEU A 14 -10.72 22.37 21.35
N TYR A 15 -9.65 21.70 21.81
CA TYR A 15 -8.54 21.30 20.93
C TYR A 15 -8.92 20.20 19.94
N LEU A 16 -9.80 19.28 20.31
CA LEU A 16 -10.25 18.20 19.43
C LEU A 16 -11.36 18.64 18.44
N LEU A 17 -12.11 19.70 18.76
CA LEU A 17 -13.26 20.12 17.98
C LEU A 17 -12.87 20.43 16.53
N VAL A 18 -11.81 21.19 16.30
CA VAL A 18 -11.38 21.57 14.94
C VAL A 18 -10.90 20.37 14.12
N PRO A 19 -9.96 19.54 14.59
CA PRO A 19 -9.54 18.35 13.83
C PRO A 19 -10.69 17.37 13.57
N VAL A 20 -11.56 17.15 14.56
CA VAL A 20 -12.71 16.26 14.40
C VAL A 20 -13.72 16.81 13.41
N ALA A 21 -14.03 18.11 13.48
CA ALA A 21 -14.92 18.74 12.51
C ALA A 21 -14.37 18.69 11.09
N MET A 22 -13.06 18.94 10.91
CA MET A 22 -12.40 18.79 9.61
C MET A 22 -12.48 17.34 9.12
N PHE A 23 -12.18 16.36 9.96
CA PHE A 23 -12.28 14.94 9.60
C PHE A 23 -13.71 14.54 9.19
N VAL A 24 -14.71 14.97 9.96
CA VAL A 24 -16.12 14.71 9.63
C VAL A 24 -16.47 15.31 8.27
N PHE A 25 -16.11 16.56 8.03
CA PHE A 25 -16.45 17.26 6.79
C PHE A 25 -15.71 16.70 5.57
N THR A 26 -14.41 16.36 5.70
CA THR A 26 -13.58 15.95 4.55
C THR A 26 -13.59 14.45 4.28
N VAL A 27 -13.88 13.62 5.28
CA VAL A 27 -13.83 12.16 5.15
C VAL A 27 -15.21 11.53 5.36
N PHE A 28 -15.85 11.81 6.49
CA PHE A 28 -17.09 11.12 6.84
C PHE A 28 -18.28 11.55 5.97
N VAL A 29 -18.45 12.83 5.71
CA VAL A 29 -19.54 13.33 4.85
C VAL A 29 -19.43 12.79 3.43
N PRO A 30 -18.27 12.84 2.71
CA PRO A 30 -18.14 12.24 1.38
C PRO A 30 -18.37 10.73 1.37
N LEU A 31 -17.94 10.01 2.41
CA LEU A 31 -18.17 8.56 2.52
C LEU A 31 -19.67 8.24 2.62
N VAL A 32 -20.40 8.94 3.50
CA VAL A 32 -21.87 8.79 3.62
C VAL A 32 -22.57 9.20 2.33
N THR A 33 -22.13 10.27 1.70
CA THR A 33 -22.67 10.76 0.42
C THR A 33 -22.47 9.71 -0.68
N ALA A 34 -21.29 9.11 -0.78
CA ALA A 34 -21.02 8.02 -1.72
C ALA A 34 -21.91 6.80 -1.45
N LEU A 35 -22.10 6.44 -0.16
CA LEU A 35 -23.01 5.38 0.23
C LEU A 35 -24.46 5.67 -0.20
N VAL A 36 -24.94 6.88 0.00
CA VAL A 36 -26.30 7.28 -0.44
C VAL A 36 -26.41 7.22 -1.95
N TYR A 37 -25.47 7.80 -2.69
CA TYR A 37 -25.54 7.84 -4.16
C TYR A 37 -25.32 6.47 -4.81
N SER A 38 -24.75 5.51 -4.14
CA SER A 38 -24.63 4.13 -4.65
C SER A 38 -25.99 3.45 -4.89
N PHE A 39 -27.06 3.94 -4.28
CA PHE A 39 -28.43 3.46 -4.48
C PHE A 39 -29.21 4.21 -5.57
N TYR A 40 -28.56 5.15 -6.26
CA TYR A 40 -29.19 5.95 -7.30
C TYR A 40 -28.52 5.72 -8.66
N GLU A 41 -29.32 5.78 -9.72
CA GLU A 41 -28.81 6.10 -11.05
C GLU A 41 -28.61 7.62 -11.10
N TRP A 42 -27.35 8.03 -11.25
CA TRP A 42 -26.98 9.44 -11.23
C TRP A 42 -25.81 9.72 -12.16
N LYS A 43 -26.00 10.69 -13.05
CA LYS A 43 -25.02 11.09 -14.07
C LYS A 43 -24.27 12.38 -13.71
N GLY A 44 -24.34 12.83 -12.47
CA GLY A 44 -23.68 14.07 -12.01
C GLY A 44 -24.52 15.35 -12.11
N GLY A 45 -25.71 15.28 -12.72
CA GLY A 45 -26.64 16.42 -12.84
C GLY A 45 -27.64 16.52 -11.68
N PRO A 46 -28.62 17.46 -11.78
CA PRO A 46 -29.65 17.64 -10.77
C PRO A 46 -30.63 16.46 -10.68
N GLN A 47 -30.79 15.72 -11.77
CA GLN A 47 -31.70 14.57 -11.84
C GLN A 47 -30.99 13.30 -11.32
N LYS A 48 -31.63 12.61 -10.39
CA LYS A 48 -31.20 11.32 -9.87
C LYS A 48 -32.42 10.45 -9.60
N THR A 49 -32.36 9.18 -9.98
CA THR A 49 -33.44 8.22 -9.81
C THR A 49 -33.02 7.16 -8.81
N PHE A 50 -33.82 6.89 -7.81
CA PHE A 50 -33.56 5.83 -6.84
C PHE A 50 -33.76 4.46 -7.50
N THR A 51 -32.71 3.64 -7.51
CA THR A 51 -32.70 2.30 -8.15
C THR A 51 -32.46 1.15 -7.15
N GLY A 52 -32.40 1.48 -5.86
CA GLY A 52 -32.18 0.48 -4.81
C GLY A 52 -30.83 -0.23 -5.01
N LEU A 53 -30.82 -1.57 -5.06
CA LEU A 53 -29.61 -2.40 -5.13
C LEU A 53 -29.13 -2.66 -6.56
N THR A 54 -29.69 -2.05 -7.60
CA THR A 54 -29.34 -2.32 -9.00
C THR A 54 -27.84 -2.13 -9.28
N ASN A 55 -27.23 -1.08 -8.76
CA ASN A 55 -25.79 -0.85 -8.93
C ASN A 55 -24.95 -1.95 -8.30
N TYR A 56 -25.37 -2.51 -7.16
CA TYR A 56 -24.68 -3.62 -6.49
C TYR A 56 -24.86 -4.94 -7.26
N ILE A 57 -26.05 -5.19 -7.81
CA ILE A 57 -26.28 -6.36 -8.66
C ILE A 57 -25.39 -6.27 -9.91
N THR A 58 -25.33 -5.11 -10.54
CA THR A 58 -24.43 -4.86 -11.67
C THR A 58 -22.98 -5.11 -11.28
N LEU A 59 -22.53 -4.60 -10.13
CA LEU A 59 -21.15 -4.77 -9.64
C LEU A 59 -20.77 -6.27 -9.47
N PHE A 60 -21.68 -7.08 -8.94
CA PHE A 60 -21.42 -8.51 -8.76
C PHE A 60 -21.21 -9.25 -10.09
N HIS A 61 -21.79 -8.78 -11.17
CA HIS A 61 -21.66 -9.36 -12.52
C HIS A 61 -20.61 -8.63 -13.38
N ASP A 62 -19.97 -7.59 -12.87
CA ASP A 62 -18.99 -6.80 -13.61
C ASP A 62 -17.61 -7.47 -13.63
N GLY A 63 -17.30 -8.18 -14.71
CA GLY A 63 -16.01 -8.84 -14.87
C GLY A 63 -14.81 -7.90 -14.81
N THR A 64 -14.95 -6.63 -15.25
CA THR A 64 -13.88 -5.63 -15.23
C THR A 64 -13.57 -5.22 -13.79
N PHE A 65 -14.59 -5.05 -12.96
CA PHE A 65 -14.42 -4.75 -11.54
C PHE A 65 -13.66 -5.87 -10.81
N TRP A 66 -14.05 -7.12 -11.04
CA TRP A 66 -13.41 -8.27 -10.38
C TRP A 66 -11.99 -8.52 -10.88
N GLN A 67 -11.72 -8.27 -12.16
CA GLN A 67 -10.36 -8.25 -12.68
C GLN A 67 -9.51 -7.18 -11.99
N ALA A 68 -10.04 -5.96 -11.86
CA ALA A 68 -9.37 -4.86 -11.15
C ALA A 68 -9.12 -5.20 -9.68
N PHE A 69 -10.07 -5.83 -9.00
CA PHE A 69 -9.88 -6.35 -7.64
C PHE A 69 -8.73 -7.37 -7.58
N GLY A 70 -8.67 -8.32 -8.52
CA GLY A 70 -7.57 -9.28 -8.64
C GLY A 70 -6.21 -8.58 -8.78
N HIS A 71 -6.12 -7.49 -9.54
CA HIS A 71 -4.91 -6.68 -9.67
C HIS A 71 -4.52 -5.98 -8.35
N ASN A 72 -5.50 -5.46 -7.60
CA ASN A 72 -5.23 -4.91 -6.27
C ASN A 72 -4.71 -5.98 -5.29
N ILE A 73 -5.28 -7.19 -5.31
CA ILE A 73 -4.77 -8.31 -4.49
C ILE A 73 -3.35 -8.69 -4.91
N TYR A 74 -3.05 -8.73 -6.21
CA TYR A 74 -1.69 -8.94 -6.70
C TYR A 74 -0.73 -7.88 -6.16
N LEU A 75 -1.10 -6.58 -6.22
CA LEU A 75 -0.30 -5.49 -5.67
C LEU A 75 -0.09 -5.63 -4.16
N VAL A 76 -1.13 -5.98 -3.41
CA VAL A 76 -1.05 -6.22 -1.97
C VAL A 76 -0.01 -7.29 -1.66
N VAL A 77 -0.08 -8.45 -2.32
CA VAL A 77 0.85 -9.55 -2.09
C VAL A 77 2.27 -9.17 -2.51
N ALA A 78 2.45 -8.60 -3.71
CA ALA A 78 3.74 -8.17 -4.22
C ALA A 78 4.39 -7.11 -3.32
N CYS A 79 3.59 -6.14 -2.82
CA CYS A 79 4.07 -5.08 -1.93
C CYS A 79 4.34 -5.59 -0.50
N ILE A 80 3.56 -6.51 0.05
CA ILE A 80 3.89 -7.11 1.35
C ILE A 80 5.25 -7.80 1.27
N ILE A 81 5.49 -8.63 0.25
CA ILE A 81 6.76 -9.33 0.07
C ILE A 81 7.88 -8.34 -0.26
N GLY A 82 7.67 -7.44 -1.21
CA GLY A 82 8.67 -6.50 -1.68
C GLY A 82 8.97 -5.38 -0.69
N GLN A 83 7.97 -4.66 -0.21
CA GLN A 83 8.19 -3.51 0.68
C GLN A 83 8.60 -3.96 2.08
N ILE A 84 7.79 -4.82 2.72
CA ILE A 84 8.00 -5.21 4.12
C ILE A 84 9.10 -6.26 4.22
N GLY A 85 9.14 -7.24 3.33
CA GLY A 85 10.16 -8.29 3.32
C GLY A 85 11.56 -7.72 3.08
N ILE A 86 11.74 -6.89 2.04
CA ILE A 86 13.04 -6.25 1.77
C ILE A 86 13.40 -5.27 2.90
N ALA A 87 12.43 -4.48 3.41
CA ALA A 87 12.66 -3.58 4.53
C ALA A 87 13.18 -4.33 5.76
N PHE A 88 12.58 -5.47 6.10
CA PHE A 88 13.03 -6.30 7.23
C PHE A 88 14.48 -6.77 7.04
N VAL A 89 14.81 -7.29 5.86
CA VAL A 89 16.19 -7.71 5.54
C VAL A 89 17.16 -6.53 5.65
N LEU A 90 16.81 -5.37 5.08
CA LEU A 90 17.65 -4.18 5.15
C LEU A 90 17.85 -3.70 6.60
N VAL A 91 16.83 -3.78 7.44
CA VAL A 91 16.95 -3.44 8.88
C VAL A 91 17.95 -4.35 9.58
N LEU A 92 17.89 -5.66 9.35
CA LEU A 92 18.85 -6.61 9.92
C LEU A 92 20.27 -6.29 9.47
N MET A 93 20.46 -5.94 8.19
CA MET A 93 21.77 -5.56 7.67
C MET A 93 22.28 -4.25 8.29
N VAL A 94 21.46 -3.21 8.32
CA VAL A 94 21.83 -1.88 8.87
C VAL A 94 22.04 -1.92 10.37
N ASN A 95 21.30 -2.80 11.09
CA ASN A 95 21.47 -2.93 12.54
C ASN A 95 22.70 -3.76 12.93
N SER A 96 23.31 -4.46 11.97
CA SER A 96 24.52 -5.25 12.23
C SER A 96 25.69 -4.37 12.73
N ARG A 97 26.63 -5.00 13.47
CA ARG A 97 27.84 -4.31 13.98
C ARG A 97 28.80 -3.88 12.87
N VAL A 98 28.66 -4.45 11.68
CA VAL A 98 29.58 -4.21 10.54
C VAL A 98 29.26 -2.91 9.80
N VAL A 99 27.98 -2.48 9.79
CA VAL A 99 27.55 -1.31 9.02
C VAL A 99 27.87 -0.03 9.75
N LYS A 100 28.75 0.79 9.15
CA LYS A 100 29.07 2.15 9.58
C LYS A 100 28.06 3.13 8.97
N LEU A 101 27.95 4.34 9.57
CA LEU A 101 27.11 5.43 9.05
C LEU A 101 25.61 5.06 8.92
N LYS A 102 25.08 4.33 9.90
CA LYS A 102 23.68 3.84 9.93
C LYS A 102 22.65 4.94 9.62
N GLY A 103 22.90 6.19 10.05
CA GLY A 103 22.03 7.33 9.77
C GLY A 103 21.91 7.63 8.27
N ILE A 104 23.03 7.58 7.54
CA ILE A 104 23.04 7.83 6.10
C ILE A 104 22.21 6.77 5.36
N HIS A 105 22.41 5.49 5.65
CA HIS A 105 21.64 4.41 5.04
C HIS A 105 20.13 4.54 5.30
N ARG A 106 19.74 4.99 6.50
CA ARG A 106 18.34 5.27 6.84
C ARG A 106 17.76 6.41 6.00
N THR A 107 18.50 7.51 5.86
CA THR A 107 18.08 8.69 5.10
C THR A 107 17.92 8.34 3.61
N PHE A 108 18.92 7.69 3.02
CA PHE A 108 18.85 7.29 1.60
C PHE A 108 17.74 6.26 1.35
N GLY A 109 17.55 5.30 2.25
CA GLY A 109 16.46 4.34 2.15
C GLY A 109 15.08 4.99 2.24
N PHE A 110 14.92 6.00 3.09
CA PHE A 110 13.65 6.70 3.28
C PHE A 110 13.34 7.71 2.17
N PHE A 111 14.36 8.29 1.52
CA PHE A 111 14.22 9.35 0.52
C PHE A 111 13.18 9.05 -0.57
N PRO A 112 13.11 7.85 -1.20
CA PRO A 112 12.11 7.55 -2.21
C PRO A 112 10.67 7.76 -1.75
N SER A 113 10.38 7.55 -0.47
CA SER A 113 9.02 7.70 0.08
C SER A 113 8.53 9.15 0.13
N THR A 114 9.44 10.12 -0.02
CA THR A 114 9.11 11.56 -0.06
C THR A 114 8.76 12.05 -1.46
N ILE A 115 9.05 11.24 -2.49
CA ILE A 115 8.75 11.59 -3.89
C ILE A 115 7.24 11.44 -4.12
N SER A 116 6.64 12.44 -4.78
CA SER A 116 5.22 12.36 -5.16
C SER A 116 4.98 11.17 -6.10
N ALA A 117 3.84 10.48 -5.95
CA ALA A 117 3.49 9.33 -6.78
C ALA A 117 3.46 9.64 -8.28
N VAL A 118 3.06 10.87 -8.65
CA VAL A 118 3.04 11.34 -10.03
C VAL A 118 4.48 11.47 -10.57
N CYS A 119 5.37 12.14 -9.83
CA CYS A 119 6.77 12.27 -10.22
C CYS A 119 7.44 10.90 -10.35
N LEU A 120 7.16 10.01 -9.41
CA LEU A 120 7.66 8.64 -9.44
C LEU A 120 7.20 7.91 -10.71
N GLY A 121 5.91 7.99 -11.04
CA GLY A 121 5.36 7.40 -12.25
C GLY A 121 6.01 7.92 -13.53
N LEU A 122 6.30 9.23 -13.60
CA LEU A 122 7.01 9.84 -14.74
C LEU A 122 8.47 9.35 -14.84
N ILE A 123 9.20 9.28 -13.72
CA ILE A 123 10.58 8.77 -13.69
C ILE A 123 10.62 7.33 -14.20
N TRP A 124 9.72 6.46 -13.72
CA TRP A 124 9.70 5.07 -14.16
C TRP A 124 9.20 4.89 -15.60
N ASN A 125 8.32 5.77 -16.11
CA ASN A 125 8.00 5.82 -17.54
C ASN A 125 9.24 6.11 -18.38
N MET A 126 10.12 7.00 -17.94
CA MET A 126 11.41 7.26 -18.62
C MET A 126 12.34 6.04 -18.55
N ILE A 127 12.40 5.36 -17.39
CA ILE A 127 13.23 4.15 -17.22
C ILE A 127 12.76 3.02 -18.16
N TYR A 128 11.44 2.84 -18.30
CA TYR A 128 10.83 1.81 -19.16
C TYR A 128 10.67 2.25 -20.63
N HIS A 129 11.09 3.46 -21.00
CA HIS A 129 10.87 3.98 -22.34
C HIS A 129 11.57 3.11 -23.40
N ASN A 130 10.87 2.85 -24.53
CA ASN A 130 11.34 1.90 -25.53
C ASN A 130 12.69 2.31 -26.17
N GLN A 131 12.84 3.57 -26.54
CA GLN A 131 14.02 4.05 -27.27
C GLN A 131 15.14 4.54 -26.35
N CYS A 132 14.83 5.43 -25.41
CA CYS A 132 15.79 6.10 -24.56
C CYS A 132 15.79 5.59 -23.11
N GLY A 133 14.96 4.59 -22.78
CA GLY A 133 14.89 4.04 -21.41
C GLY A 133 16.15 3.26 -21.03
N ILE A 134 16.56 3.43 -19.76
CA ILE A 134 17.81 2.86 -19.25
C ILE A 134 17.85 1.33 -19.36
N ILE A 135 16.72 0.65 -19.26
CA ILE A 135 16.66 -0.82 -19.35
C ILE A 135 16.99 -1.27 -20.78
N ASN A 136 16.34 -0.71 -21.81
CA ASN A 136 16.61 -1.06 -23.18
C ASN A 136 18.01 -0.56 -23.64
N TRP A 137 18.46 0.58 -23.12
CA TRP A 137 19.83 1.04 -23.35
C TRP A 137 20.86 0.02 -22.82
N PHE A 138 20.69 -0.46 -21.59
CA PHE A 138 21.56 -1.47 -21.00
C PHE A 138 21.55 -2.78 -21.79
N LEU A 139 20.36 -3.28 -22.18
CA LEU A 139 20.22 -4.50 -22.97
C LEU A 139 20.93 -4.41 -24.34
N ARG A 140 20.88 -3.24 -25.00
CA ARG A 140 21.62 -3.00 -26.24
C ARG A 140 23.12 -2.99 -26.00
N THR A 141 23.58 -2.36 -24.93
CA THR A 141 25.00 -2.24 -24.57
C THR A 141 25.64 -3.59 -24.30
N ILE A 142 24.91 -4.54 -23.68
CA ILE A 142 25.39 -5.91 -23.42
C ILE A 142 25.21 -6.84 -24.62
N GLY A 143 24.80 -6.34 -25.79
CA GLY A 143 24.65 -7.11 -27.02
C GLY A 143 23.37 -7.96 -27.09
N ARG A 144 22.32 -7.62 -26.31
CA ARG A 144 21.05 -8.34 -26.27
C ARG A 144 19.86 -7.46 -26.70
N PRO A 145 19.91 -6.86 -27.92
CA PRO A 145 18.80 -6.04 -28.44
C PRO A 145 17.51 -6.85 -28.67
N ASP A 146 17.63 -8.17 -28.82
CA ASP A 146 16.52 -9.14 -28.93
C ASP A 146 15.59 -9.12 -27.70
N LEU A 147 16.09 -8.73 -26.53
CA LEU A 147 15.32 -8.63 -25.29
C LEU A 147 14.66 -7.24 -25.09
N CYS A 148 14.96 -6.26 -25.93
CA CYS A 148 14.33 -4.94 -25.84
C CYS A 148 12.83 -5.03 -26.11
N LYS A 149 12.03 -4.37 -25.24
CA LYS A 149 10.57 -4.41 -25.31
C LYS A 149 9.97 -3.03 -25.10
N VAL A 150 8.71 -2.88 -25.49
CA VAL A 150 7.85 -1.81 -25.01
C VAL A 150 7.24 -2.28 -23.69
N TRP A 151 8.03 -2.16 -22.61
CA TRP A 151 7.81 -2.81 -21.33
C TRP A 151 6.37 -2.67 -20.80
N LEU A 152 5.83 -1.46 -20.82
CA LEU A 152 4.50 -1.18 -20.26
C LEU A 152 3.35 -1.65 -21.20
N ASN A 153 3.65 -2.08 -22.42
CA ASN A 153 2.67 -2.69 -23.33
C ASN A 153 2.63 -4.22 -23.26
N GLU A 154 3.51 -4.82 -22.46
CA GLU A 154 3.52 -6.27 -22.23
C GLU A 154 2.44 -6.66 -21.21
N THR A 155 1.30 -7.16 -21.67
CA THR A 155 0.14 -7.52 -20.83
C THR A 155 0.47 -8.45 -19.67
N LYS A 156 1.42 -9.40 -19.88
CA LYS A 156 1.83 -10.36 -18.84
C LYS A 156 2.78 -9.77 -17.80
N LEU A 157 3.49 -8.69 -18.13
CA LEU A 157 4.51 -8.11 -17.28
C LEU A 157 4.08 -6.80 -16.63
N VAL A 158 3.07 -6.12 -17.17
CA VAL A 158 2.70 -4.77 -16.78
C VAL A 158 2.39 -4.66 -15.28
N MET A 159 1.70 -5.63 -14.70
CA MET A 159 1.42 -5.63 -13.25
C MET A 159 2.68 -5.74 -12.40
N LEU A 160 3.65 -6.56 -12.80
CA LEU A 160 4.95 -6.63 -12.15
C LEU A 160 5.69 -5.30 -12.30
N LEU A 161 5.71 -4.73 -13.51
CA LEU A 161 6.44 -3.49 -13.80
C LEU A 161 5.88 -2.28 -13.07
N VAL A 162 4.58 -2.18 -12.86
CA VAL A 162 3.98 -1.10 -12.06
C VAL A 162 4.13 -1.33 -10.56
N SER A 163 4.35 -2.58 -10.10
CA SER A 163 4.60 -2.86 -8.68
C SER A 163 6.01 -2.48 -8.24
N ILE A 164 7.02 -2.55 -9.14
CA ILE A 164 8.42 -2.24 -8.80
C ILE A 164 8.60 -0.81 -8.27
N PRO A 165 8.07 0.26 -8.93
CA PRO A 165 8.11 1.61 -8.38
C PRO A 165 7.47 1.74 -7.01
N LEU A 166 6.30 1.11 -6.82
CA LEU A 166 5.59 1.12 -5.54
C LEU A 166 6.41 0.43 -4.43
N ILE A 167 7.04 -0.71 -4.77
CA ILE A 167 7.91 -1.41 -3.84
C ILE A 167 9.09 -0.51 -3.47
N TRP A 168 9.83 0.00 -4.46
CA TRP A 168 10.99 0.86 -4.23
C TRP A 168 10.67 2.11 -3.40
N GLN A 169 9.52 2.72 -3.65
CA GLN A 169 9.08 3.93 -2.95
C GLN A 169 8.94 3.71 -1.44
N TYR A 170 8.34 2.58 -1.03
CA TYR A 170 7.94 2.37 0.36
C TYR A 170 8.84 1.44 1.17
N ILE A 171 9.88 0.83 0.59
CA ILE A 171 10.85 0.01 1.35
C ILE A 171 11.40 0.78 2.55
N GLY A 172 11.88 2.01 2.35
CA GLY A 172 12.46 2.81 3.41
C GLY A 172 11.45 3.27 4.46
N TYR A 173 10.22 3.51 4.08
CA TYR A 173 9.14 3.82 5.02
C TYR A 173 8.94 2.68 6.02
N TYR A 174 8.78 1.44 5.54
CA TYR A 174 8.64 0.27 6.40
C TYR A 174 9.94 -0.04 7.16
N MET A 175 11.10 0.20 6.54
CA MET A 175 12.40 0.05 7.20
C MET A 175 12.50 0.91 8.47
N VAL A 176 12.06 2.16 8.43
CA VAL A 176 12.09 3.06 9.61
C VAL A 176 11.15 2.57 10.70
N ILE A 177 9.94 2.12 10.36
CA ILE A 177 8.96 1.59 11.33
C ILE A 177 9.52 0.33 12.01
N ILE A 178 10.02 -0.63 11.24
CA ILE A 178 10.56 -1.89 11.75
C ILE A 178 11.81 -1.63 12.61
N LEU A 179 12.69 -0.75 12.15
CA LEU A 179 13.90 -0.39 12.88
C LEU A 179 13.59 0.25 14.24
N SER A 180 12.58 1.12 14.31
CA SER A 180 12.12 1.73 15.56
C SER A 180 11.63 0.66 16.55
N ALA A 181 10.89 -0.34 16.05
CA ALA A 181 10.43 -1.45 16.89
C ALA A 181 11.60 -2.30 17.41
N ILE A 182 12.58 -2.63 16.56
CA ILE A 182 13.77 -3.40 16.99
C ILE A 182 14.60 -2.59 17.99
N SER A 183 14.71 -1.27 17.81
CA SER A 183 15.45 -0.40 18.73
C SER A 183 14.80 -0.29 20.12
N SER A 184 13.56 -0.71 20.29
CA SER A 184 12.88 -0.75 21.58
C SER A 184 13.09 -2.06 22.37
N ILE A 185 13.70 -3.08 21.73
CA ILE A 185 14.05 -4.35 22.40
C ILE A 185 15.32 -4.15 23.21
N SER A 186 15.35 -4.70 24.46
CA SER A 186 16.55 -4.66 25.29
C SER A 186 17.72 -5.38 24.63
N THR A 187 18.91 -4.78 24.69
CA THR A 187 20.15 -5.38 24.17
C THR A 187 20.51 -6.69 24.87
N GLU A 188 20.13 -6.85 26.14
CA GLU A 188 20.36 -8.06 26.93
C GLU A 188 19.76 -9.31 26.29
N ILE A 189 18.60 -9.16 25.60
CA ILE A 189 17.97 -10.29 24.88
C ILE A 189 18.87 -10.77 23.73
N PHE A 190 19.49 -9.86 23.01
CA PHE A 190 20.38 -10.20 21.91
C PHE A 190 21.72 -10.76 22.39
N GLU A 191 22.23 -10.23 23.52
CA GLU A 191 23.46 -10.72 24.16
C GLU A 191 23.27 -12.12 24.72
N SER A 192 22.15 -12.40 25.39
CA SER A 192 21.80 -13.76 25.84
C SER A 192 21.70 -14.74 24.69
N ALA A 193 21.06 -14.35 23.58
CA ALA A 193 20.96 -15.18 22.39
C ALA A 193 22.33 -15.47 21.74
N GLU A 194 23.25 -14.50 21.78
CA GLU A 194 24.62 -14.67 21.28
C GLU A 194 25.41 -15.66 22.15
N ILE A 195 25.20 -15.63 23.48
CA ILE A 195 25.79 -16.60 24.44
C ILE A 195 25.22 -18.00 24.18
N ASP A 196 23.93 -18.14 23.90
CA ASP A 196 23.27 -19.41 23.57
C ASP A 196 23.64 -19.92 22.16
N GLY A 197 24.51 -19.22 21.41
CA GLY A 197 25.03 -19.63 20.12
C GLY A 197 24.08 -19.37 18.94
N ALA A 198 23.06 -18.53 19.11
CA ALA A 198 22.16 -18.17 18.02
C ALA A 198 22.89 -17.34 16.94
N ASN A 199 22.87 -17.82 15.71
CA ASN A 199 23.38 -17.04 14.57
C ASN A 199 22.43 -15.92 14.18
N GLY A 200 22.89 -14.98 13.33
CA GLY A 200 22.10 -13.79 12.96
C GLY A 200 20.73 -14.10 12.34
N ILE A 201 20.61 -15.18 11.56
CA ILE A 201 19.33 -15.60 10.96
C ILE A 201 18.40 -16.19 12.03
N GLN A 202 18.94 -17.00 12.93
CA GLN A 202 18.19 -17.56 14.06
C GLN A 202 17.69 -16.44 14.99
N SER A 203 18.53 -15.48 15.34
CA SER A 203 18.15 -14.30 16.12
C SER A 203 17.06 -13.49 15.40
N ALA A 204 17.16 -13.31 14.07
CA ALA A 204 16.16 -12.59 13.28
C ALA A 204 14.79 -13.29 13.29
N LEU A 205 14.76 -14.60 13.05
CA LEU A 205 13.50 -15.35 12.84
C LEU A 205 12.86 -15.81 14.15
N TYR A 206 13.65 -16.20 15.16
CA TYR A 206 13.14 -16.79 16.40
C TYR A 206 13.06 -15.82 17.56
N ILE A 207 13.75 -14.67 17.47
CA ILE A 207 13.77 -13.67 18.55
C ILE A 207 13.18 -12.35 18.05
N THR A 208 13.81 -11.73 17.04
CA THR A 208 13.40 -10.39 16.57
C THR A 208 11.99 -10.40 16.02
N LEU A 209 11.69 -11.27 15.04
CA LEU A 209 10.40 -11.28 14.35
C LEU A 209 9.20 -11.54 15.30
N PRO A 210 9.26 -12.50 16.25
CA PRO A 210 8.21 -12.68 17.24
C PRO A 210 8.02 -11.45 18.17
N LEU A 211 9.12 -10.81 18.59
CA LEU A 211 9.05 -9.64 19.49
C LEU A 211 8.43 -8.41 18.83
N ILE A 212 8.63 -8.22 17.51
CA ILE A 212 8.06 -7.11 16.74
C ILE A 212 6.78 -7.49 16.00
N LYS A 213 6.16 -8.65 16.30
CA LYS A 213 4.98 -9.15 15.56
C LYS A 213 3.87 -8.11 15.43
N ASN A 214 3.59 -7.37 16.49
CA ASN A 214 2.56 -6.33 16.47
C ASN A 214 2.89 -5.20 15.50
N THR A 215 4.15 -4.79 15.43
CA THR A 215 4.60 -3.79 14.45
C THR A 215 4.51 -4.33 13.02
N MET A 216 4.85 -5.60 12.80
CA MET A 216 4.69 -6.25 11.50
C MET A 216 3.22 -6.29 11.07
N LEU A 217 2.29 -6.57 11.99
CA LEU A 217 0.84 -6.49 11.74
C LEU A 217 0.40 -5.09 11.33
N VAL A 218 0.91 -4.05 11.98
CA VAL A 218 0.65 -2.65 11.61
C VAL A 218 1.20 -2.37 10.22
N CYS A 219 2.43 -2.78 9.89
CA CYS A 219 3.01 -2.62 8.56
C CYS A 219 2.17 -3.31 7.48
N ILE A 220 1.74 -4.54 7.71
CA ILE A 220 0.87 -5.30 6.78
C ILE A 220 -0.46 -4.58 6.59
N THR A 221 -1.08 -4.11 7.66
CA THR A 221 -2.35 -3.36 7.61
C THR A 221 -2.21 -2.08 6.77
N LEU A 222 -1.16 -1.31 6.99
CA LEU A 222 -0.88 -0.08 6.24
C LEU A 222 -0.60 -0.40 4.75
N CYS A 223 0.13 -1.47 4.47
CA CYS A 223 0.43 -1.92 3.11
C CYS A 223 -0.85 -2.32 2.37
N ILE A 224 -1.72 -3.11 2.99
CA ILE A 224 -3.02 -3.49 2.41
C ILE A 224 -3.86 -2.24 2.15
N ALA A 225 -4.05 -1.38 3.16
CA ALA A 225 -4.85 -0.17 3.03
C ALA A 225 -4.35 0.77 1.92
N GLY A 226 -3.04 0.90 1.75
CA GLY A 226 -2.42 1.68 0.69
C GLY A 226 -2.67 1.09 -0.71
N ASN A 227 -2.42 -0.21 -0.87
CA ASN A 227 -2.50 -0.86 -2.18
C ASN A 227 -3.95 -1.16 -2.63
N MET A 228 -4.91 -1.32 -1.70
CA MET A 228 -6.33 -1.44 -2.05
C MET A 228 -6.92 -0.18 -2.69
N LYS A 229 -6.35 0.98 -2.41
CA LYS A 229 -6.74 2.27 -2.99
C LYS A 229 -5.70 2.84 -3.96
N ALA A 230 -4.75 2.00 -4.44
CA ALA A 230 -3.72 2.44 -5.38
C ALA A 230 -4.35 3.05 -6.64
N PHE A 231 -3.84 4.21 -7.08
CA PHE A 231 -4.34 4.94 -8.23
C PHE A 231 -3.23 5.72 -8.95
N ASP A 232 -2.64 6.72 -8.28
CA ASP A 232 -1.86 7.79 -8.90
C ASP A 232 -0.70 7.28 -9.78
N ASN A 233 0.11 6.40 -9.24
CA ASN A 233 1.29 5.87 -9.91
C ASN A 233 0.93 5.06 -11.15
N ILE A 234 -0.08 4.16 -11.01
CA ILE A 234 -0.54 3.30 -12.09
C ILE A 234 -1.23 4.14 -13.17
N TYR A 235 -2.01 5.14 -12.77
CA TYR A 235 -2.66 6.06 -13.71
C TYR A 235 -1.65 6.80 -14.58
N VAL A 236 -0.58 7.33 -13.97
CA VAL A 236 0.49 8.05 -14.70
C VAL A 236 1.27 7.12 -15.61
N MET A 237 1.54 5.88 -15.18
CA MET A 237 2.36 4.94 -15.94
C MET A 237 1.63 4.30 -17.11
N THR A 238 0.39 3.84 -16.92
CA THR A 238 -0.29 2.95 -17.87
C THR A 238 -1.72 3.36 -18.19
N LYS A 239 -2.35 4.20 -17.38
CA LYS A 239 -3.79 4.52 -17.46
C LYS A 239 -4.67 3.26 -17.45
N GLY A 240 -4.19 2.17 -16.80
CA GLY A 240 -4.88 0.88 -16.75
C GLY A 240 -4.57 -0.09 -17.88
N GLY A 241 -3.78 0.36 -18.89
CA GLY A 241 -3.45 -0.42 -20.07
C GLY A 241 -2.29 -1.40 -19.94
N PRO A 242 -2.02 -2.17 -21.01
CA PRO A 242 -2.79 -2.28 -22.26
C PRO A 242 -4.16 -2.94 -22.03
N GLY A 243 -5.19 -2.42 -22.68
CA GLY A 243 -6.58 -2.81 -22.40
C GLY A 243 -6.95 -2.54 -20.94
N THR A 244 -7.20 -3.60 -20.14
CA THR A 244 -7.47 -3.54 -18.70
C THR A 244 -6.41 -4.25 -17.86
N SER A 245 -5.24 -4.58 -18.44
CA SER A 245 -4.23 -5.45 -17.81
C SER A 245 -3.55 -4.86 -16.56
N SER A 246 -3.61 -3.55 -16.36
CA SER A 246 -3.15 -2.89 -15.14
C SER A 246 -4.24 -2.05 -14.47
N MET A 247 -5.50 -2.27 -14.86
CA MET A 247 -6.64 -1.60 -14.25
C MET A 247 -6.75 -2.00 -12.77
N VAL A 248 -6.83 -1.02 -11.89
CA VAL A 248 -7.10 -1.19 -10.46
C VAL A 248 -8.47 -0.60 -10.12
N MET A 249 -9.08 -1.05 -9.01
CA MET A 249 -10.45 -0.69 -8.67
C MET A 249 -10.69 0.82 -8.60
N ALA A 250 -9.76 1.57 -7.99
CA ALA A 250 -9.89 3.03 -7.87
C ALA A 250 -9.87 3.72 -9.24
N MET A 251 -9.07 3.20 -10.18
CA MET A 251 -9.00 3.69 -11.55
C MET A 251 -10.26 3.35 -12.33
N TYR A 252 -10.79 2.14 -12.17
CA TYR A 252 -12.05 1.74 -12.78
C TYR A 252 -13.19 2.62 -12.27
N GLY A 253 -13.29 2.85 -10.94
CA GLY A 253 -14.26 3.76 -10.36
C GLY A 253 -14.15 5.19 -10.91
N TYR A 254 -12.93 5.68 -11.11
CA TYR A 254 -12.69 6.97 -11.75
C TYR A 254 -13.19 7.01 -13.21
N GLN A 255 -12.87 6.00 -14.01
CA GLN A 255 -13.33 5.93 -15.40
C GLN A 255 -14.86 5.86 -15.51
N VAL A 256 -15.51 5.07 -14.67
CA VAL A 256 -16.97 4.95 -14.63
C VAL A 256 -17.61 6.29 -14.22
N SER A 257 -17.09 6.92 -13.17
CA SER A 257 -17.65 8.17 -12.66
C SER A 257 -17.47 9.32 -13.63
N PHE A 258 -16.25 9.55 -14.12
CA PHE A 258 -15.92 10.78 -14.83
C PHE A 258 -15.88 10.63 -16.36
N ASN A 259 -15.41 9.48 -16.89
CA ASN A 259 -15.35 9.30 -18.33
C ASN A 259 -16.69 8.79 -18.90
N GLN A 260 -17.41 7.95 -18.12
CA GLN A 260 -18.72 7.43 -18.55
C GLN A 260 -19.89 8.20 -17.96
N SER A 261 -19.61 9.23 -17.12
CA SER A 261 -20.62 10.04 -16.42
C SER A 261 -21.64 9.19 -15.64
N ASN A 262 -21.22 8.09 -15.05
CA ASN A 262 -22.06 7.23 -14.21
C ASN A 262 -21.62 7.33 -12.73
N MET A 263 -21.97 8.47 -12.13
CA MET A 263 -21.60 8.79 -10.75
C MET A 263 -22.23 7.85 -9.72
N GLY A 264 -23.45 7.37 -9.97
CA GLY A 264 -24.14 6.43 -9.10
C GLY A 264 -23.41 5.11 -9.01
N TYR A 265 -23.06 4.50 -10.14
CA TYR A 265 -22.29 3.24 -10.18
C TYR A 265 -20.86 3.45 -9.69
N GLY A 266 -20.21 4.57 -10.02
CA GLY A 266 -18.89 4.92 -9.50
C GLY A 266 -18.87 5.08 -7.96
N SER A 267 -19.96 5.60 -7.38
CA SER A 267 -20.15 5.64 -5.93
C SER A 267 -20.28 4.23 -5.33
N CYS A 268 -21.00 3.32 -6.00
CA CYS A 268 -21.09 1.91 -5.63
C CYS A 268 -19.71 1.24 -5.63
N ILE A 269 -18.89 1.47 -6.66
CA ILE A 269 -17.52 0.97 -6.74
C ILE A 269 -16.68 1.50 -5.55
N SER A 270 -16.81 2.79 -5.20
CA SER A 270 -16.08 3.39 -4.08
C SER A 270 -16.44 2.75 -2.74
N VAL A 271 -17.74 2.48 -2.52
CA VAL A 271 -18.21 1.74 -1.33
C VAL A 271 -17.69 0.31 -1.33
N ALA A 272 -17.69 -0.35 -2.48
CA ALA A 272 -17.15 -1.70 -2.61
C ALA A 272 -15.64 -1.77 -2.29
N ILE A 273 -14.85 -0.80 -2.77
CA ILE A 273 -13.41 -0.68 -2.42
C ILE A 273 -13.24 -0.57 -0.91
N PHE A 274 -14.04 0.25 -0.25
CA PHE A 274 -13.99 0.42 1.20
C PHE A 274 -14.31 -0.89 1.93
N VAL A 275 -15.43 -1.55 1.59
CA VAL A 275 -15.84 -2.82 2.21
C VAL A 275 -14.82 -3.93 1.96
N LEU A 276 -14.37 -4.11 0.70
CA LEU A 276 -13.37 -5.12 0.35
C LEU A 276 -12.04 -4.87 1.06
N SER A 277 -11.64 -3.60 1.23
CA SER A 277 -10.43 -3.26 1.99
C SER A 277 -10.54 -3.70 3.45
N LEU A 278 -11.70 -3.47 4.09
CA LEU A 278 -11.95 -3.93 5.46
C LEU A 278 -11.94 -5.45 5.57
N VAL A 279 -12.53 -6.15 4.59
CA VAL A 279 -12.56 -7.63 4.56
C VAL A 279 -11.14 -8.19 4.40
N VAL A 280 -10.32 -7.63 3.49
CA VAL A 280 -8.94 -8.09 3.28
C VAL A 280 -8.08 -7.81 4.51
N ILE A 281 -8.20 -6.63 5.13
CA ILE A 281 -7.49 -6.28 6.37
C ILE A 281 -7.91 -7.21 7.51
N GLY A 282 -9.21 -7.35 7.76
CA GLY A 282 -9.74 -8.20 8.82
C GLY A 282 -9.36 -9.68 8.63
N GLY A 283 -9.44 -10.17 7.39
CA GLY A 283 -9.05 -11.53 7.03
C GLY A 283 -7.55 -11.77 7.25
N SER A 284 -6.68 -10.82 6.85
CA SER A 284 -5.24 -10.92 7.05
C SER A 284 -4.87 -10.94 8.54
N GLN A 285 -5.48 -10.08 9.35
CA GLN A 285 -5.25 -10.05 10.80
C GLN A 285 -5.76 -11.32 11.49
N GLY A 286 -6.94 -11.81 11.09
CA GLY A 286 -7.49 -13.06 11.59
C GLY A 286 -6.59 -14.26 11.29
N LEU A 287 -6.10 -14.35 10.05
CA LEU A 287 -5.19 -15.41 9.61
C LEU A 287 -3.88 -15.40 10.41
N ILE A 288 -3.25 -14.24 10.57
CA ILE A 288 -2.00 -14.11 11.31
C ILE A 288 -2.21 -14.48 12.78
N LYS A 289 -3.31 -14.01 13.39
CA LYS A 289 -3.66 -14.37 14.78
C LYS A 289 -3.89 -15.87 14.94
N TYR A 290 -4.54 -16.52 13.98
CA TYR A 290 -4.73 -17.97 14.00
C TYR A 290 -3.39 -18.72 13.91
N LEU A 291 -2.51 -18.33 12.98
CA LEU A 291 -1.18 -18.95 12.81
C LEU A 291 -0.24 -18.75 14.00
N THR A 292 -0.41 -17.66 14.76
CA THR A 292 0.44 -17.36 15.93
C THR A 292 -0.08 -17.96 17.23
N ARG A 293 -1.39 -18.25 17.35
CA ARG A 293 -1.97 -18.88 18.54
C ARG A 293 -1.37 -20.26 18.85
N GLY A 294 -1.00 -21.03 17.84
CA GLY A 294 -0.41 -22.36 18.03
C GLY A 294 1.05 -22.37 18.52
N LYS A 295 1.69 -21.19 18.70
CA LYS A 295 3.08 -21.07 19.18
C LYS A 295 3.18 -20.44 20.58
N GLU A 296 2.05 -20.06 21.19
CA GLU A 296 2.00 -19.47 22.53
C GLU A 296 1.49 -20.52 23.57
N ALA A 297 1.19 -21.74 23.15
CA ALA A 297 0.93 -22.91 24.00
C ALA A 297 2.16 -23.85 23.95
#